data_3ca9b4746e0f832860ccf97bd7331d38
#
_entry.id   3ca9b4746e0f832860ccf97bd7331d38
#
_cell.length_a   1.000
_cell.length_b   1.000
_cell.length_c   1.000
_cell.angle_alpha   90.00
_cell.angle_beta   90.00
_cell.angle_gamma   90.00
#
_symmetry.space_group_name_H-M   'P 1'
#
loop_
_entity.id
_entity.type
_entity.pdbx_description
1 polymer ?
#
loop_
_entity_poly.entity_id
_entity_poly.type
_entity_poly.pdbx_seq_one_letter_code
_entity_poly.pdbx_strand_id
1 'polypeptide(L)'
;MKNRIKISISLLMGLIGLMVGAISAQDSSKKLNVDDIFPADRVLDVQITLDPKDWDTIRFQSRDFSEALNARRQYAHIDYPYTLVEASVSIDGVVFPRVGIRKKGFLGSQNSIRPSLKIKLNHVDEKGQIDGLTDLTFNNNQQDVSLVSQFMGYGLFNAIGSPAPRCAYAKLTVNGQNMGIYAHVEGIHRSLLERAFGNDNGVLYEGTVVDFYPGWTGSFEHK
;
A
#
# COMPACT_ATOMS: atom_id res chain seq x y z
N MET A 1 -46.39 2.81 -71.15
CA MET A 1 -46.76 2.31 -69.79
C MET A 1 -45.55 2.41 -68.92
N LYS A 2 -45.50 3.36 -67.98
CA LYS A 2 -44.36 3.60 -67.05
C LYS A 2 -44.80 3.16 -65.67
N ASN A 3 -44.30 1.99 -65.23
CA ASN A 3 -44.49 1.55 -63.84
C ASN A 3 -43.46 2.26 -62.95
N ARG A 4 -43.95 3.14 -62.08
CA ARG A 4 -43.17 3.73 -61.01
C ARG A 4 -43.22 2.78 -59.80
N ILE A 5 -42.05 2.21 -59.46
CA ILE A 5 -41.85 1.47 -58.21
C ILE A 5 -41.65 2.51 -57.09
N LYS A 6 -42.60 2.58 -56.17
CA LYS A 6 -42.45 3.36 -54.93
C LYS A 6 -41.62 2.55 -53.97
N ILE A 7 -40.39 2.94 -53.74
CA ILE A 7 -39.57 2.41 -52.68
C ILE A 7 -40.03 3.10 -51.38
N SER A 8 -40.61 2.30 -50.49
CA SER A 8 -41.01 2.72 -49.15
C SER A 8 -39.73 2.70 -48.29
N ILE A 9 -39.20 3.85 -47.90
CA ILE A 9 -38.11 3.95 -46.93
C ILE A 9 -38.71 3.74 -45.55
N SER A 10 -38.69 2.49 -45.11
CA SER A 10 -39.03 2.16 -43.72
C SER A 10 -37.90 2.62 -42.81
N LEU A 11 -38.26 3.46 -41.91
CA LEU A 11 -37.51 4.05 -40.82
C LEU A 11 -36.87 2.95 -39.97
N LEU A 12 -35.57 2.68 -40.20
CA LEU A 12 -34.75 1.86 -39.31
C LEU A 12 -34.15 2.77 -38.25
N MET A 13 -34.94 3.19 -37.27
CA MET A 13 -34.46 3.77 -36.04
C MET A 13 -33.77 2.65 -35.24
N GLY A 14 -32.48 2.56 -35.42
CA GLY A 14 -31.64 1.68 -34.61
C GLY A 14 -31.78 2.03 -33.14
N LEU A 15 -32.13 1.05 -32.35
CA LEU A 15 -32.05 1.04 -30.89
C LEU A 15 -30.55 1.17 -30.54
N ILE A 16 -30.07 2.39 -30.34
CA ILE A 16 -28.83 2.64 -29.63
C ILE A 16 -29.16 2.34 -28.17
N GLY A 17 -28.93 1.08 -27.81
CA GLY A 17 -28.96 0.67 -26.40
C GLY A 17 -27.94 1.47 -25.67
N LEU A 18 -28.37 2.45 -24.86
CA LEU A 18 -27.55 3.01 -23.80
C LEU A 18 -27.19 1.83 -22.87
N MET A 19 -25.99 1.27 -23.06
CA MET A 19 -25.31 0.60 -21.97
C MET A 19 -24.88 1.67 -20.97
N VAL A 20 -25.82 2.12 -20.18
CA VAL A 20 -25.52 2.76 -18.91
C VAL A 20 -24.91 1.65 -18.06
N GLY A 21 -23.58 1.57 -18.08
CA GLY A 21 -22.87 0.75 -17.11
C GLY A 21 -23.41 1.11 -15.74
N ALA A 22 -23.99 0.13 -15.04
CA ALA A 22 -24.39 0.28 -13.66
C ALA A 22 -23.14 0.69 -12.89
N ILE A 23 -22.97 2.00 -12.69
CA ILE A 23 -22.10 2.53 -11.64
C ILE A 23 -22.79 2.00 -10.39
N SER A 24 -22.24 0.91 -9.85
CA SER A 24 -22.65 0.40 -8.54
C SER A 24 -22.57 1.59 -7.60
N ALA A 25 -23.70 2.05 -7.11
CA ALA A 25 -23.76 3.10 -6.10
C ALA A 25 -22.93 2.60 -4.94
N GLN A 26 -21.79 3.24 -4.75
CA GLN A 26 -20.86 2.92 -3.69
C GLN A 26 -21.58 3.21 -2.38
N ASP A 27 -21.78 2.18 -1.57
CA ASP A 27 -22.35 2.32 -0.23
C ASP A 27 -21.39 3.16 0.60
N SER A 28 -21.63 4.46 0.64
CA SER A 28 -20.84 5.45 1.36
C SER A 28 -20.93 5.30 2.88
N SER A 29 -21.65 4.29 3.37
CA SER A 29 -21.83 4.01 4.81
C SER A 29 -20.82 3.03 5.39
N LYS A 30 -20.12 2.24 4.55
CA LYS A 30 -19.16 1.24 5.04
C LYS A 30 -17.87 1.93 5.51
N LYS A 31 -17.65 1.91 6.81
CA LYS A 31 -16.38 2.34 7.43
C LYS A 31 -15.54 1.09 7.70
N LEU A 32 -14.28 1.10 7.26
CA LEU A 32 -13.34 0.02 7.58
C LEU A 32 -12.84 0.17 9.01
N ASN A 33 -12.66 -0.95 9.66
CA ASN A 33 -11.92 -1.09 10.92
C ASN A 33 -10.61 -1.86 10.70
N VAL A 34 -9.80 -1.98 11.72
CA VAL A 34 -8.50 -2.62 11.63
C VAL A 34 -8.58 -4.11 11.30
N ASP A 35 -9.62 -4.81 11.74
CA ASP A 35 -9.79 -6.24 11.45
C ASP A 35 -10.23 -6.46 10.00
N ASP A 36 -10.96 -5.49 9.41
CA ASP A 36 -11.31 -5.52 7.99
C ASP A 36 -10.07 -5.48 7.09
N ILE A 37 -9.00 -4.78 7.51
CA ILE A 37 -7.78 -4.59 6.72
C ILE A 37 -6.65 -5.57 7.07
N PHE A 38 -6.81 -6.39 8.14
CA PHE A 38 -5.90 -7.50 8.45
C PHE A 38 -6.63 -8.85 8.56
N PRO A 39 -7.43 -9.23 7.55
CA PRO A 39 -8.12 -10.52 7.57
C PRO A 39 -7.12 -11.68 7.47
N ALA A 40 -7.37 -12.76 8.22
CA ALA A 40 -6.55 -13.96 8.20
C ALA A 40 -6.97 -14.97 7.12
N ASP A 41 -8.19 -14.87 6.60
CA ASP A 41 -8.87 -15.88 5.78
C ASP A 41 -9.18 -15.44 4.34
N ARG A 42 -8.84 -14.21 3.97
CA ARG A 42 -9.08 -13.66 2.62
C ARG A 42 -7.98 -12.72 2.18
N VAL A 43 -7.95 -12.42 0.89
CA VAL A 43 -7.06 -11.44 0.28
C VAL A 43 -7.82 -10.12 0.08
N LEU A 44 -7.27 -9.01 0.55
CA LEU A 44 -7.81 -7.67 0.31
C LEU A 44 -7.73 -7.32 -1.19
N ASP A 45 -8.72 -6.63 -1.71
CA ASP A 45 -8.64 -5.97 -3.01
C ASP A 45 -8.28 -4.50 -2.82
N VAL A 46 -7.09 -4.11 -3.30
CA VAL A 46 -6.57 -2.75 -3.16
C VAL A 46 -6.34 -2.15 -4.54
N GLN A 47 -7.13 -1.13 -4.86
CA GLN A 47 -7.07 -0.39 -6.11
C GLN A 47 -6.44 0.98 -5.86
N ILE A 48 -5.39 1.31 -6.60
CA ILE A 48 -4.64 2.56 -6.48
C ILE A 48 -4.73 3.31 -7.80
N THR A 49 -5.13 4.56 -7.74
CA THR A 49 -5.19 5.44 -8.92
C THR A 49 -4.41 6.71 -8.65
N LEU A 50 -3.45 7.03 -9.51
CA LEU A 50 -2.62 8.23 -9.43
C LEU A 50 -2.20 8.69 -10.83
N ASP A 51 -1.64 9.89 -10.91
CA ASP A 51 -1.08 10.39 -12.17
C ASP A 51 0.02 9.43 -12.69
N PRO A 52 0.00 9.03 -13.97
CA PRO A 52 1.00 8.13 -14.53
C PRO A 52 2.44 8.64 -14.41
N LYS A 53 2.67 9.97 -14.45
CA LYS A 53 4.01 10.56 -14.28
C LYS A 53 4.48 10.42 -12.83
N ASP A 54 3.56 10.61 -11.87
CA ASP A 54 3.85 10.42 -10.46
C ASP A 54 4.15 8.94 -10.15
N TRP A 55 3.38 8.01 -10.78
CA TRP A 55 3.68 6.59 -10.69
C TRP A 55 5.10 6.27 -11.19
N ASP A 56 5.47 6.78 -12.37
CA ASP A 56 6.82 6.59 -12.91
C ASP A 56 7.88 7.22 -12.00
N THR A 57 7.61 8.41 -11.47
CA THR A 57 8.52 9.08 -10.53
C THR A 57 8.80 8.20 -9.31
N ILE A 58 7.78 7.71 -8.62
CA ILE A 58 8.01 6.97 -7.37
C ILE A 58 8.54 5.55 -7.62
N ARG A 59 8.09 4.83 -8.66
CA ARG A 59 8.52 3.45 -8.88
C ARG A 59 9.97 3.32 -9.31
N PHE A 60 10.56 4.34 -9.93
CA PHE A 60 11.96 4.34 -10.33
C PHE A 60 12.92 4.87 -9.25
N GLN A 61 12.44 5.47 -8.17
CA GLN A 61 13.29 5.83 -7.05
C GLN A 61 13.94 4.58 -6.43
N SER A 62 15.18 4.73 -5.96
CA SER A 62 15.92 3.65 -5.30
C SER A 62 16.91 4.23 -4.29
N ARG A 63 17.24 3.43 -3.27
CA ARG A 63 18.37 3.69 -2.36
C ARG A 63 19.64 3.06 -2.91
N ASP A 64 20.74 3.74 -2.73
CA ASP A 64 22.05 3.17 -3.01
C ASP A 64 22.48 2.24 -1.88
N PHE A 65 22.78 0.98 -2.21
CA PHE A 65 23.26 0.00 -1.23
C PHE A 65 24.64 0.37 -0.68
N SER A 66 25.49 1.01 -1.47
CA SER A 66 26.82 1.42 -1.02
C SER A 66 26.78 2.39 0.16
N GLU A 67 25.73 3.20 0.26
CA GLU A 67 25.53 4.09 1.39
C GLU A 67 25.30 3.35 2.71
N ALA A 68 24.72 2.15 2.68
CA ALA A 68 24.53 1.34 3.87
C ALA A 68 25.87 0.89 4.49
N LEU A 69 26.89 0.75 3.66
CA LEU A 69 28.25 0.35 4.06
C LEU A 69 29.17 1.53 4.32
N ASN A 70 28.70 2.75 4.16
CA ASN A 70 29.50 3.95 4.35
C ASN A 70 29.79 4.20 5.84
N ALA A 71 31.04 4.55 6.17
CA ALA A 71 31.49 4.81 7.55
C ALA A 71 30.69 5.93 8.25
N ARG A 72 30.11 6.90 7.51
CA ARG A 72 29.25 7.94 8.10
C ARG A 72 27.99 7.38 8.77
N ARG A 73 27.59 6.14 8.45
CA ARG A 73 26.49 5.40 9.11
C ARG A 73 26.69 5.28 10.63
N GLN A 74 27.91 5.40 11.08
CA GLN A 74 28.24 5.45 12.51
C GLN A 74 27.55 6.64 13.21
N TYR A 75 27.32 7.73 12.48
CA TYR A 75 26.83 9.00 13.04
C TYR A 75 25.54 9.50 12.41
N ALA A 76 25.12 8.93 11.28
CA ALA A 76 23.96 9.41 10.52
C ALA A 76 23.17 8.27 9.91
N HIS A 77 21.85 8.48 9.76
CA HIS A 77 20.97 7.55 9.07
C HIS A 77 21.22 7.54 7.55
N ILE A 78 20.77 6.48 6.87
CA ILE A 78 20.74 6.43 5.41
C ILE A 78 19.68 7.40 4.90
N ASP A 79 20.04 8.18 3.88
CA ASP A 79 19.13 9.08 3.23
C ASP A 79 17.87 8.37 2.70
N TYR A 80 16.74 9.06 2.75
CA TYR A 80 15.46 8.52 2.39
C TYR A 80 14.94 9.16 1.09
N PRO A 81 15.19 8.53 -0.08
CA PRO A 81 14.94 9.18 -1.37
C PRO A 81 13.48 9.15 -1.81
N TYR A 82 12.59 8.44 -1.08
CA TYR A 82 11.24 8.19 -1.53
C TYR A 82 10.31 9.36 -1.24
N THR A 83 9.77 9.97 -2.30
CA THR A 83 8.82 11.07 -2.21
C THR A 83 7.38 10.57 -2.11
N LEU A 84 6.54 11.31 -1.40
CA LEU A 84 5.10 11.10 -1.40
C LEU A 84 4.48 11.85 -2.58
N VAL A 85 3.57 11.18 -3.28
CA VAL A 85 2.69 11.76 -4.30
C VAL A 85 1.24 11.52 -3.93
N GLU A 86 0.32 12.34 -4.42
CA GLU A 86 -1.11 12.17 -4.15
C GLU A 86 -1.70 11.01 -4.97
N ALA A 87 -2.59 10.24 -4.36
CA ALA A 87 -3.31 9.14 -5.00
C ALA A 87 -4.71 9.01 -4.43
N SER A 88 -5.56 8.27 -5.12
CA SER A 88 -6.80 7.70 -4.58
C SER A 88 -6.61 6.21 -4.36
N VAL A 89 -7.09 5.69 -3.23
CA VAL A 89 -7.01 4.27 -2.89
C VAL A 89 -8.38 3.75 -2.51
N SER A 90 -8.75 2.60 -3.08
CA SER A 90 -9.92 1.82 -2.66
C SER A 90 -9.46 0.52 -2.01
N ILE A 91 -10.02 0.20 -0.85
CA ILE A 91 -9.78 -1.05 -0.12
C ILE A 91 -11.13 -1.75 0.02
N ASP A 92 -11.30 -2.91 -0.63
CA ASP A 92 -12.55 -3.66 -0.66
C ASP A 92 -13.78 -2.77 -1.00
N GLY A 93 -13.59 -1.83 -1.92
CA GLY A 93 -14.62 -0.89 -2.38
C GLY A 93 -14.77 0.39 -1.54
N VAL A 94 -14.13 0.49 -0.37
CA VAL A 94 -14.13 1.74 0.42
C VAL A 94 -13.03 2.67 -0.09
N VAL A 95 -13.40 3.88 -0.51
CA VAL A 95 -12.50 4.83 -1.15
C VAL A 95 -11.93 5.86 -0.18
N PHE A 96 -10.62 6.02 -0.26
CA PHE A 96 -9.86 7.11 0.34
C PHE A 96 -9.40 8.01 -0.82
N PRO A 97 -10.07 9.13 -1.09
CA PRO A 97 -9.92 9.86 -2.36
C PRO A 97 -8.59 10.60 -2.49
N ARG A 98 -7.97 10.97 -1.37
CA ARG A 98 -6.76 11.79 -1.35
C ARG A 98 -5.80 11.31 -0.27
N VAL A 99 -4.90 10.43 -0.65
CA VAL A 99 -3.88 9.86 0.24
C VAL A 99 -2.49 10.13 -0.33
N GLY A 100 -1.45 10.00 0.49
CA GLY A 100 -0.08 9.98 0.00
C GLY A 100 0.36 8.56 -0.33
N ILE A 101 1.01 8.36 -1.47
CA ILE A 101 1.66 7.10 -1.80
C ILE A 101 3.14 7.31 -2.09
N ARG A 102 3.97 6.39 -1.69
CA ARG A 102 5.38 6.34 -2.02
C ARG A 102 5.91 4.93 -2.15
N LYS A 103 6.99 4.79 -2.86
CA LYS A 103 7.79 3.56 -2.80
C LYS A 103 8.41 3.39 -1.42
N LYS A 104 8.72 2.17 -1.06
CA LYS A 104 9.46 1.84 0.16
C LYS A 104 10.43 0.68 -0.09
N GLY A 105 11.29 0.48 0.86
CA GLY A 105 12.16 -0.69 0.93
C GLY A 105 13.61 -0.38 0.68
N PHE A 106 14.42 -1.42 0.77
CA PHE A 106 15.86 -1.35 0.60
C PHE A 106 16.36 -2.53 -0.24
N LEU A 107 16.71 -3.65 0.35
CA LEU A 107 17.15 -4.83 -0.40
C LEU A 107 15.95 -5.57 -1.00
N GLY A 108 16.04 -5.95 -2.29
CA GLY A 108 15.03 -6.75 -2.99
C GLY A 108 13.66 -6.07 -3.21
N SER A 109 13.24 -5.23 -2.29
CA SER A 109 11.94 -4.54 -2.33
C SER A 109 11.93 -3.27 -3.21
N GLN A 110 13.07 -2.89 -3.80
CA GLN A 110 13.21 -1.72 -4.67
C GLN A 110 12.86 -1.98 -6.14
N ASN A 111 12.25 -3.12 -6.47
CA ASN A 111 11.83 -3.45 -7.83
C ASN A 111 10.96 -2.31 -8.43
N SER A 112 11.22 -1.92 -9.68
CA SER A 112 10.47 -0.84 -10.36
C SER A 112 9.19 -1.33 -11.04
N ILE A 113 9.08 -2.63 -11.31
CA ILE A 113 7.88 -3.25 -11.91
C ILE A 113 6.84 -3.54 -10.82
N ARG A 114 7.29 -4.13 -9.71
CA ARG A 114 6.48 -4.46 -8.53
C ARG A 114 7.12 -3.84 -7.28
N PRO A 115 7.09 -2.52 -7.10
CA PRO A 115 7.69 -1.88 -5.93
C PRO A 115 6.90 -2.21 -4.66
N SER A 116 7.59 -2.31 -3.53
CA SER A 116 6.92 -2.20 -2.24
C SER A 116 6.42 -0.78 -2.04
N LEU A 117 5.22 -0.65 -1.48
CA LEU A 117 4.52 0.63 -1.36
C LEU A 117 4.16 0.95 0.09
N LYS A 118 4.13 2.23 0.41
CA LYS A 118 3.56 2.77 1.63
C LYS A 118 2.50 3.81 1.27
N ILE A 119 1.33 3.67 1.85
CA ILE A 119 0.22 4.62 1.72
C ILE A 119 0.09 5.37 3.04
N LYS A 120 -0.02 6.70 2.97
CA LYS A 120 -0.24 7.57 4.11
C LYS A 120 -1.64 8.16 4.01
N LEU A 121 -2.56 7.66 4.82
CA LEU A 121 -3.99 8.05 4.78
C LEU A 121 -4.19 9.51 5.16
N ASN A 122 -3.40 10.01 6.11
CA ASN A 122 -3.48 11.38 6.61
C ASN A 122 -2.54 12.37 5.89
N HIS A 123 -2.16 12.08 4.64
CA HIS A 123 -1.26 12.95 3.88
C HIS A 123 -1.92 14.27 3.50
N VAL A 124 -3.17 14.24 3.09
CA VAL A 124 -3.95 15.42 2.68
C VAL A 124 -5.04 15.73 3.71
N ASP A 125 -5.81 14.72 4.10
CA ASP A 125 -6.77 14.83 5.20
C ASP A 125 -6.09 14.38 6.49
N GLU A 126 -5.75 15.33 7.37
CA GLU A 126 -5.08 15.04 8.65
C GLU A 126 -5.84 14.06 9.54
N LYS A 127 -7.15 13.87 9.31
CA LYS A 127 -8.01 12.93 10.04
C LYS A 127 -8.06 11.54 9.35
N GLY A 128 -7.39 11.39 8.21
CA GLY A 128 -7.38 10.13 7.45
C GLY A 128 -6.76 8.98 8.25
N GLN A 129 -7.58 8.02 8.68
CA GLN A 129 -7.15 6.87 9.48
C GLN A 129 -8.16 5.73 9.42
N ILE A 130 -7.70 4.54 9.78
CA ILE A 130 -8.52 3.36 10.06
C ILE A 130 -8.16 2.90 11.48
N ASP A 131 -9.05 3.14 12.46
CA ASP A 131 -8.84 2.84 13.89
C ASP A 131 -7.45 3.26 14.43
N GLY A 132 -7.05 4.49 14.13
CA GLY A 132 -5.76 5.03 14.54
C GLY A 132 -4.59 4.70 13.61
N LEU A 133 -4.75 3.79 12.66
CA LEU A 133 -3.73 3.51 11.65
C LEU A 133 -3.76 4.59 10.56
N THR A 134 -2.67 5.30 10.42
CA THR A 134 -2.50 6.33 9.39
C THR A 134 -1.68 5.86 8.20
N ASP A 135 -0.97 4.76 8.35
CA ASP A 135 -0.06 4.20 7.35
C ASP A 135 -0.40 2.75 7.00
N LEU A 136 -0.45 2.44 5.70
CA LEU A 136 -0.60 1.09 5.19
C LEU A 136 0.69 0.69 4.45
N THR A 137 1.22 -0.48 4.77
CA THR A 137 2.47 -0.98 4.18
C THR A 137 2.21 -2.22 3.34
N PHE A 138 2.64 -2.20 2.09
CA PHE A 138 2.53 -3.32 1.15
C PHE A 138 3.91 -3.76 0.69
N ASN A 139 4.34 -4.93 1.14
CA ASN A 139 5.61 -5.54 0.77
C ASN A 139 5.43 -6.44 -0.45
N ASN A 140 6.26 -6.28 -1.47
CA ASN A 140 6.19 -7.04 -2.72
C ASN A 140 6.66 -8.49 -2.61
N ASN A 141 7.17 -8.90 -1.45
CA ASN A 141 7.72 -10.24 -1.17
C ASN A 141 8.77 -10.71 -2.20
N GLN A 142 9.56 -9.79 -2.77
CA GLN A 142 10.55 -10.12 -3.79
C GLN A 142 11.57 -11.16 -3.33
N GLN A 143 11.86 -11.21 -2.01
CA GLN A 143 12.83 -12.13 -1.41
C GLN A 143 12.18 -13.39 -0.83
N ASP A 144 10.85 -13.50 -0.87
CA ASP A 144 10.09 -14.63 -0.34
C ASP A 144 9.18 -15.23 -1.42
N VAL A 145 9.71 -16.21 -2.14
CA VAL A 145 8.98 -16.91 -3.22
C VAL A 145 7.73 -17.62 -2.71
N SER A 146 7.75 -18.05 -1.44
CA SER A 146 6.61 -18.72 -0.81
C SER A 146 5.47 -17.77 -0.46
N LEU A 147 5.76 -16.48 -0.34
CA LEU A 147 4.87 -15.40 0.13
C LEU A 147 4.37 -15.55 1.57
N VAL A 148 4.83 -16.55 2.33
CA VAL A 148 4.26 -16.86 3.65
C VAL A 148 5.15 -16.46 4.84
N SER A 149 6.42 -16.12 4.62
CA SER A 149 7.38 -15.91 5.71
C SER A 149 6.96 -14.80 6.66
N GLN A 150 6.52 -13.65 6.15
CA GLN A 150 6.06 -12.55 7.00
C GLN A 150 4.75 -12.89 7.71
N PHE A 151 3.79 -13.46 6.98
CA PHE A 151 2.48 -13.83 7.54
C PHE A 151 2.62 -14.85 8.67
N MET A 152 3.35 -15.93 8.41
CA MET A 152 3.55 -16.99 9.41
C MET A 152 4.46 -16.55 10.55
N GLY A 153 5.54 -15.82 10.27
CA GLY A 153 6.46 -15.33 11.27
C GLY A 153 5.78 -14.41 12.28
N TYR A 154 5.06 -13.38 11.81
CA TYR A 154 4.32 -12.49 12.71
C TYR A 154 3.17 -13.20 13.42
N GLY A 155 2.47 -14.11 12.73
CA GLY A 155 1.44 -14.94 13.34
C GLY A 155 1.99 -15.78 14.49
N LEU A 156 3.13 -16.43 14.30
CA LEU A 156 3.81 -17.23 15.35
C LEU A 156 4.21 -16.35 16.54
N PHE A 157 4.87 -15.22 16.32
CA PHE A 157 5.27 -14.32 17.39
C PHE A 157 4.06 -13.83 18.19
N ASN A 158 3.00 -13.38 17.54
CA ASN A 158 1.78 -12.97 18.24
C ASN A 158 1.14 -14.14 19.01
N ALA A 159 1.13 -15.37 18.46
CA ALA A 159 0.55 -16.54 19.12
C ALA A 159 1.28 -16.95 20.40
N ILE A 160 2.60 -16.73 20.48
CA ILE A 160 3.40 -17.01 21.70
C ILE A 160 3.48 -15.81 22.65
N GLY A 161 2.72 -14.73 22.39
CA GLY A 161 2.69 -13.53 23.24
C GLY A 161 3.85 -12.56 23.04
N SER A 162 4.67 -12.73 21.99
CA SER A 162 5.69 -11.75 21.60
C SER A 162 5.07 -10.72 20.66
N PRO A 163 5.09 -9.42 21.01
CA PRO A 163 4.50 -8.39 20.17
C PRO A 163 5.09 -8.37 18.77
N ALA A 164 4.22 -8.49 17.76
CA ALA A 164 4.59 -8.44 16.36
C ALA A 164 3.51 -7.73 15.54
N PRO A 165 3.84 -7.17 14.35
CA PRO A 165 2.87 -6.58 13.45
C PRO A 165 1.77 -7.57 13.05
N ARG A 166 0.56 -7.04 12.79
CA ARG A 166 -0.45 -7.77 12.03
C ARG A 166 -0.01 -7.92 10.60
N CYS A 167 -0.38 -9.02 9.96
CA CYS A 167 -0.07 -9.27 8.56
C CYS A 167 -1.26 -9.91 7.85
N ALA A 168 -1.55 -9.43 6.65
CA ALA A 168 -2.57 -9.97 5.75
C ALA A 168 -2.05 -9.99 4.32
N TYR A 169 -2.82 -10.58 3.40
CA TYR A 169 -2.53 -10.50 1.97
C TYR A 169 -3.40 -9.46 1.28
N ALA A 170 -2.82 -8.77 0.32
CA ALA A 170 -3.53 -7.83 -0.53
C ALA A 170 -3.18 -8.06 -2.00
N LYS A 171 -4.18 -8.08 -2.86
CA LYS A 171 -4.02 -7.98 -4.31
C LYS A 171 -4.01 -6.50 -4.67
N LEU A 172 -2.90 -6.02 -5.19
CA LEU A 172 -2.75 -4.65 -5.60
C LEU A 172 -2.99 -4.48 -7.10
N THR A 173 -3.74 -3.43 -7.43
CA THR A 173 -3.90 -2.93 -8.80
C THR A 173 -3.53 -1.45 -8.81
N VAL A 174 -2.66 -1.03 -9.73
CA VAL A 174 -2.24 0.36 -9.88
C VAL A 174 -2.60 0.84 -11.28
N ASN A 175 -3.40 1.91 -11.39
CA ASN A 175 -3.89 2.44 -12.66
C ASN A 175 -4.46 1.35 -13.59
N GLY A 176 -5.21 0.38 -13.03
CA GLY A 176 -5.79 -0.75 -13.76
C GLY A 176 -4.82 -1.91 -14.03
N GLN A 177 -3.53 -1.76 -13.76
CA GLN A 177 -2.54 -2.84 -13.91
C GLN A 177 -2.47 -3.70 -12.66
N ASN A 178 -2.70 -5.00 -12.80
CA ASN A 178 -2.57 -5.95 -11.70
C ASN A 178 -1.08 -6.14 -11.32
N MET A 179 -0.75 -5.80 -10.08
CA MET A 179 0.60 -5.92 -9.51
C MET A 179 0.82 -7.26 -8.79
N GLY A 180 -0.23 -8.08 -8.62
CA GLY A 180 -0.18 -9.35 -7.91
C GLY A 180 -0.40 -9.24 -6.40
N ILE A 181 0.03 -10.28 -5.68
CA ILE A 181 -0.18 -10.40 -4.22
C ILE A 181 0.99 -9.77 -3.46
N TYR A 182 0.64 -8.99 -2.45
CA TYR A 182 1.56 -8.33 -1.51
C TYR A 182 1.25 -8.77 -0.09
N ALA A 183 2.26 -8.77 0.78
CA ALA A 183 2.02 -8.81 2.22
C ALA A 183 1.66 -7.40 2.69
N HIS A 184 0.45 -7.25 3.25
CA HIS A 184 0.03 -6.05 3.97
C HIS A 184 0.46 -6.19 5.42
N VAL A 185 1.34 -5.28 5.89
CA VAL A 185 1.96 -5.36 7.20
C VAL A 185 1.66 -4.11 8.02
N GLU A 186 1.24 -4.29 9.26
CA GLU A 186 1.03 -3.21 10.22
C GLU A 186 2.34 -2.43 10.44
N GLY A 187 2.26 -1.11 10.41
CA GLY A 187 3.40 -0.26 10.73
C GLY A 187 3.77 -0.35 12.22
N ILE A 188 5.06 -0.35 12.51
CA ILE A 188 5.54 -0.28 13.90
C ILE A 188 5.45 1.18 14.35
N HIS A 189 4.29 1.55 14.86
CA HIS A 189 3.92 2.89 15.29
C HIS A 189 3.11 2.82 16.61
N ARG A 190 2.59 3.94 17.06
CA ARG A 190 1.80 4.07 18.30
C ARG A 190 0.68 3.04 18.42
N SER A 191 -0.06 2.79 17.34
CA SER A 191 -1.17 1.82 17.33
C SER A 191 -0.72 0.39 17.67
N LEU A 192 0.46 -0.03 17.21
CA LEU A 192 1.05 -1.32 17.58
C LEU A 192 1.50 -1.30 19.05
N LEU A 193 2.13 -0.22 19.50
CA LEU A 193 2.58 -0.11 20.89
C LEU A 193 1.40 -0.13 21.86
N GLU A 194 0.35 0.63 21.58
CA GLU A 194 -0.87 0.65 22.37
C GLU A 194 -1.53 -0.75 22.45
N ARG A 195 -1.65 -1.43 21.31
CA ARG A 195 -2.19 -2.79 21.26
C ARG A 195 -1.32 -3.80 22.02
N ALA A 196 0.00 -3.69 21.92
CA ALA A 196 0.92 -4.68 22.46
C ALA A 196 1.25 -4.46 23.94
N PHE A 197 1.26 -3.21 24.40
CA PHE A 197 1.72 -2.82 25.74
C PHE A 197 0.67 -2.05 26.55
N GLY A 198 -0.51 -1.79 25.98
CA GLY A 198 -1.59 -1.04 26.63
C GLY A 198 -1.37 0.47 26.72
N ASN A 199 -0.25 0.97 26.20
CA ASN A 199 0.06 2.40 26.10
C ASN A 199 1.18 2.63 25.07
N ASP A 200 1.37 3.88 24.66
CA ASP A 200 2.40 4.31 23.72
C ASP A 200 3.43 5.29 24.34
N ASN A 201 3.51 5.32 25.69
CA ASN A 201 4.37 6.27 26.42
C ASN A 201 5.86 5.95 26.36
N GLY A 202 6.23 4.80 25.79
CA GLY A 202 7.63 4.38 25.66
C GLY A 202 8.36 5.07 24.51
N VAL A 203 9.66 4.81 24.44
CA VAL A 203 10.52 5.25 23.35
C VAL A 203 10.76 4.07 22.40
N LEU A 204 10.43 4.25 21.13
CA LEU A 204 10.64 3.25 20.09
C LEU A 204 11.91 3.61 19.30
N TYR A 205 12.82 2.64 19.17
CA TYR A 205 13.97 2.74 18.30
C TYR A 205 13.89 1.71 17.18
N GLU A 206 14.13 2.13 15.95
CA GLU A 206 14.24 1.25 14.79
C GLU A 206 15.71 1.18 14.34
N GLY A 207 16.26 -0.04 14.27
CA GLY A 207 17.56 -0.28 13.66
C GLY A 207 17.44 -0.41 12.15
N THR A 208 18.08 0.49 11.40
CA THR A 208 18.08 0.45 9.93
C THR A 208 19.43 -0.02 9.41
N VAL A 209 19.52 -1.26 8.91
CA VAL A 209 20.78 -1.85 8.46
C VAL A 209 21.85 -1.69 9.54
N VAL A 210 21.63 -2.32 10.67
CA VAL A 210 22.43 -2.11 11.88
C VAL A 210 23.62 -3.05 11.87
N ASP A 211 24.78 -2.49 12.19
CA ASP A 211 25.90 -3.25 12.67
C ASP A 211 26.09 -2.95 14.17
N PHE A 212 26.41 -3.98 14.96
CA PHE A 212 26.55 -3.85 16.40
C PHE A 212 27.99 -3.45 16.82
N TYR A 213 28.60 -2.56 16.06
CA TYR A 213 29.91 -2.03 16.44
C TYR A 213 29.79 -0.97 17.55
N PRO A 214 30.71 -0.93 18.50
CA PRO A 214 30.75 0.13 19.49
C PRO A 214 30.78 1.51 18.83
N GLY A 215 29.89 2.40 19.27
CA GLY A 215 29.81 3.76 18.74
C GLY A 215 28.89 3.96 17.52
N TRP A 216 28.27 2.91 16.97
CA TRP A 216 27.34 3.02 15.83
C TRP A 216 25.95 3.47 16.27
N THR A 217 25.86 4.63 16.85
CA THR A 217 24.59 5.19 17.34
C THR A 217 23.68 5.71 16.23
N GLY A 218 24.24 6.14 15.10
CA GLY A 218 23.48 6.64 13.96
C GLY A 218 22.68 5.57 13.21
N SER A 219 22.87 4.28 13.54
CA SER A 219 22.10 3.18 12.96
C SER A 219 20.72 2.98 13.61
N PHE A 220 20.44 3.64 14.74
CA PHE A 220 19.16 3.57 15.42
C PHE A 220 18.39 4.87 15.26
N GLU A 221 17.18 4.77 14.68
CA GLU A 221 16.26 5.89 14.54
C GLU A 221 15.27 5.91 15.70
N HIS A 222 15.09 7.06 16.31
CA HIS A 222 13.98 7.33 17.22
C HIS A 222 12.69 7.52 16.39
N LYS A 223 11.62 6.80 16.72
CA LYS A 223 10.32 6.84 16.03
C LYS A 223 9.26 7.57 16.83
#